data_c9b6bc86050552a794a32a6588337f8b
#
_entry.id   c9b6bc86050552a794a32a6588337f8b
#
_cell.length_a   1.000
_cell.length_b   1.000
_cell.length_c   1.000
_cell.angle_alpha   90.00
_cell.angle_beta   90.00
_cell.angle_gamma   90.00
#
_symmetry.space_group_name_H-M   'P 1'
#
loop_
_entity.id
_entity.type
_entity.pdbx_description
1 polymer ?
#
loop_
_entity_poly.entity_id
_entity_poly.type
_entity_poly.pdbx_seq_one_letter_code
_entity_poly.pdbx_strand_id
1 'polypeptide(L)'
;PDVELVAMADAFSDRIEKSLKGIQEHFGDEKKINIKEKNRFVGFDAYKKAIDSADVVILTTPPGFRPYHFEYAINNDKHVFMEKPVATDPVGVRKVLEMAKIAKEKKLNVVVGLQRHYQSKYIDLKKRIDNGAIGKIRSGQVYWNDAGVWVKKRKAGQSELEYQMRNWYYFNSVSYT
;
A
#
# COMPACT_ATOMS: atom_id res chain seq x y z
N PRO A 1 14.10 13.36 -9.13
CA PRO A 1 14.36 13.50 -7.70
C PRO A 1 15.47 12.54 -7.28
N ASP A 2 16.27 12.96 -6.32
CA ASP A 2 17.36 12.15 -5.81
C ASP A 2 16.81 11.27 -4.67
N VAL A 3 16.37 10.08 -5.02
CA VAL A 3 15.80 9.10 -4.09
C VAL A 3 16.54 7.76 -4.22
N GLU A 4 16.68 7.06 -3.12
CA GLU A 4 17.30 5.74 -3.04
C GLU A 4 16.37 4.76 -2.34
N LEU A 5 16.26 3.53 -2.86
CA LEU A 5 15.56 2.43 -2.20
C LEU A 5 16.51 1.80 -1.17
N VAL A 6 16.29 2.12 0.10
CA VAL A 6 17.23 1.79 1.20
C VAL A 6 16.89 0.50 1.93
N ALA A 7 15.61 0.10 1.96
CA ALA A 7 15.15 -1.09 2.68
C ALA A 7 13.89 -1.67 2.06
N MET A 8 13.67 -2.97 2.25
CA MET A 8 12.42 -3.67 1.93
C MET A 8 12.00 -4.58 3.10
N ALA A 9 10.68 -4.71 3.29
CA ALA A 9 10.09 -5.61 4.26
C ALA A 9 8.90 -6.37 3.70
N ASP A 10 8.79 -7.64 4.01
CA ASP A 10 7.61 -8.48 3.73
C ASP A 10 7.52 -9.61 4.77
N ALA A 11 6.36 -10.20 4.94
CA ALA A 11 6.20 -11.40 5.77
C ALA A 11 6.99 -12.61 5.22
N PHE A 12 7.27 -12.62 3.91
CA PHE A 12 7.91 -13.72 3.19
C PHE A 12 9.13 -13.25 2.38
N SER A 13 10.26 -13.94 2.54
CA SER A 13 11.52 -13.62 1.84
C SER A 13 11.38 -13.71 0.32
N ASP A 14 10.69 -14.73 -0.19
CA ASP A 14 10.45 -14.91 -1.62
C ASP A 14 9.71 -13.72 -2.27
N ARG A 15 8.94 -12.97 -1.49
CA ARG A 15 8.25 -11.75 -1.95
C ARG A 15 9.22 -10.59 -2.10
N ILE A 16 10.12 -10.43 -1.15
CA ILE A 16 11.17 -9.40 -1.23
C ILE A 16 12.02 -9.64 -2.47
N GLU A 17 12.52 -10.86 -2.66
CA GLU A 17 13.36 -11.21 -3.80
C GLU A 17 12.66 -10.97 -5.14
N LYS A 18 11.40 -11.43 -5.26
CA LYS A 18 10.61 -11.20 -6.47
C LYS A 18 10.37 -9.71 -6.74
N SER A 19 10.04 -8.93 -5.72
CA SER A 19 9.79 -7.50 -5.87
C SER A 19 11.07 -6.74 -6.23
N LEU A 20 12.18 -7.06 -5.56
CA LEU A 20 13.48 -6.45 -5.85
C LEU A 20 13.90 -6.73 -7.29
N LYS A 21 13.80 -7.99 -7.75
CA LYS A 21 14.07 -8.36 -9.13
C LYS A 21 13.23 -7.57 -10.12
N GLY A 22 11.91 -7.46 -9.89
CA GLY A 22 11.03 -6.69 -10.76
C GLY A 22 11.36 -5.19 -10.81
N ILE A 23 11.79 -4.61 -9.69
CA ILE A 23 12.23 -3.22 -9.63
C ILE A 23 13.53 -3.05 -10.42
N GLN A 24 14.50 -3.94 -10.25
CA GLN A 24 15.76 -3.91 -10.97
C GLN A 24 15.56 -4.09 -12.49
N GLU A 25 14.71 -5.03 -12.91
CA GLU A 25 14.36 -5.23 -14.32
C GLU A 25 13.69 -3.99 -14.96
N HIS A 26 12.92 -3.25 -14.19
CA HIS A 26 12.20 -2.07 -14.69
C HIS A 26 13.09 -0.82 -14.76
N PHE A 27 13.94 -0.60 -13.76
CA PHE A 27 14.74 0.63 -13.63
C PHE A 27 16.22 0.43 -14.02
N GLY A 28 16.65 -0.81 -14.29
CA GLY A 28 18.04 -1.15 -14.57
C GLY A 28 18.94 -1.23 -13.31
N ASP A 29 20.23 -1.44 -13.52
CA ASP A 29 21.25 -1.55 -12.46
C ASP A 29 21.64 -0.17 -11.90
N GLU A 30 20.71 0.73 -11.72
CA GLU A 30 21.03 2.00 -11.09
C GLU A 30 21.50 1.80 -9.65
N LYS A 31 22.55 2.50 -9.27
CA LYS A 31 23.12 2.49 -7.89
C LYS A 31 22.08 2.72 -6.80
N LYS A 32 20.96 3.32 -7.15
CA LYS A 32 19.82 3.66 -6.29
C LYS A 32 18.92 2.47 -5.89
N ILE A 33 19.14 1.27 -6.48
CA ILE A 33 18.30 0.08 -6.24
C ILE A 33 19.12 -1.10 -5.68
N ASN A 34 20.28 -0.84 -5.14
CA ASN A 34 21.14 -1.89 -4.60
C ASN A 34 20.89 -2.08 -3.09
N ILE A 35 19.79 -2.73 -2.73
CA ILE A 35 19.48 -3.03 -1.33
C ILE A 35 20.36 -4.16 -0.80
N LYS A 36 21.21 -3.84 0.18
CA LYS A 36 22.03 -4.84 0.87
C LYS A 36 21.15 -5.87 1.59
N GLU A 37 21.61 -7.10 1.69
CA GLU A 37 20.88 -8.21 2.33
C GLU A 37 20.45 -7.86 3.75
N LYS A 38 21.28 -7.19 4.53
CA LYS A 38 20.97 -6.73 5.89
C LYS A 38 19.77 -5.76 6.00
N ASN A 39 19.35 -5.17 4.89
CA ASN A 39 18.24 -4.24 4.80
C ASN A 39 16.98 -4.87 4.16
N ARG A 40 16.98 -6.20 4.02
CA ARG A 40 15.83 -7.01 3.58
C ARG A 40 15.24 -7.70 4.79
N PHE A 41 14.17 -7.13 5.32
CA PHE A 41 13.59 -7.57 6.59
C PHE A 41 12.42 -8.51 6.36
N VAL A 42 12.43 -9.67 7.01
CA VAL A 42 11.40 -10.72 6.86
C VAL A 42 10.64 -10.91 8.16
N GLY A 43 9.31 -11.07 8.08
CA GLY A 43 8.42 -11.34 9.20
C GLY A 43 7.40 -10.25 9.45
N PHE A 44 6.48 -10.49 10.39
CA PHE A 44 5.38 -9.55 10.66
C PHE A 44 5.83 -8.23 11.29
N ASP A 45 6.93 -8.22 12.04
CA ASP A 45 7.51 -7.00 12.63
C ASP A 45 8.57 -6.32 11.74
N ALA A 46 8.86 -6.89 10.58
CA ALA A 46 9.87 -6.40 9.64
C ALA A 46 9.61 -4.96 9.19
N TYR A 47 8.34 -4.55 9.11
CA TYR A 47 7.94 -3.20 8.74
C TYR A 47 8.58 -2.12 9.64
N LYS A 48 8.75 -2.38 10.93
CA LYS A 48 9.36 -1.44 11.88
C LYS A 48 10.78 -1.07 11.44
N LYS A 49 11.60 -2.08 11.18
CA LYS A 49 12.99 -1.89 10.74
C LYS A 49 13.09 -1.18 9.39
N ALA A 50 12.19 -1.48 8.45
CA ALA A 50 12.16 -0.80 7.17
C ALA A 50 11.76 0.68 7.32
N ILE A 51 10.72 0.96 8.12
CA ILE A 51 10.27 2.33 8.40
C ILE A 51 11.37 3.13 9.10
N ASP A 52 12.05 2.55 10.10
CA ASP A 52 13.14 3.22 10.83
C ASP A 52 14.31 3.60 9.90
N SER A 53 14.52 2.84 8.82
CA SER A 53 15.63 3.01 7.88
C SER A 53 15.39 4.05 6.78
N ALA A 54 14.20 4.65 6.68
CA ALA A 54 13.80 5.49 5.54
C ALA A 54 13.22 6.85 5.99
N ASP A 55 13.28 7.86 5.14
CA ASP A 55 12.60 9.16 5.33
C ASP A 55 11.19 9.15 4.75
N VAL A 56 11.01 8.40 3.65
CA VAL A 56 9.74 8.21 2.96
C VAL A 56 9.41 6.73 2.91
N VAL A 57 8.18 6.38 3.26
CA VAL A 57 7.73 4.98 3.34
C VAL A 57 6.63 4.72 2.31
N ILE A 58 6.75 3.60 1.59
CA ILE A 58 5.71 3.10 0.69
C ILE A 58 5.04 1.87 1.33
N LEU A 59 3.78 2.04 1.78
CA LEU A 59 3.00 0.98 2.43
C LEU A 59 2.13 0.26 1.40
N THR A 60 2.54 -0.93 0.99
CA THR A 60 1.85 -1.79 0.00
C THR A 60 1.38 -3.13 0.57
N THR A 61 1.51 -3.33 1.87
CA THR A 61 1.04 -4.52 2.58
C THR A 61 -0.48 -4.69 2.48
N PRO A 62 -1.05 -5.88 2.75
CA PRO A 62 -2.49 -6.06 2.79
C PRO A 62 -3.19 -5.05 3.72
N PRO A 63 -4.40 -4.58 3.36
CA PRO A 63 -5.02 -3.41 4.01
C PRO A 63 -5.31 -3.60 5.51
N GLY A 64 -5.46 -4.82 6.00
CA GLY A 64 -5.63 -5.08 7.44
C GLY A 64 -4.43 -4.65 8.30
N PHE A 65 -3.22 -4.65 7.75
CA PHE A 65 -2.01 -4.19 8.45
C PHE A 65 -1.77 -2.68 8.34
N ARG A 66 -2.38 -2.03 7.38
CA ARG A 66 -2.07 -0.65 7.00
C ARG A 66 -2.27 0.37 8.12
N PRO A 67 -3.35 0.33 8.93
CA PRO A 67 -3.52 1.26 10.03
C PRO A 67 -2.37 1.21 11.05
N TYR A 68 -1.83 0.02 11.33
CA TYR A 68 -0.72 -0.18 12.28
C TYR A 68 0.62 0.29 11.71
N HIS A 69 0.88 -0.02 10.43
CA HIS A 69 2.10 0.43 9.75
C HIS A 69 2.10 1.95 9.57
N PHE A 70 0.93 2.52 9.25
CA PHE A 70 0.77 3.97 9.13
C PHE A 70 0.97 4.68 10.46
N GLU A 71 0.36 4.18 11.54
CA GLU A 71 0.56 4.70 12.90
C GLU A 71 2.05 4.70 13.27
N TYR A 72 2.74 3.58 13.02
CA TYR A 72 4.17 3.50 13.32
C TYR A 72 4.98 4.50 12.50
N ALA A 73 4.70 4.64 11.22
CA ALA A 73 5.40 5.59 10.35
C ALA A 73 5.20 7.05 10.81
N ILE A 74 3.96 7.45 11.12
CA ILE A 74 3.66 8.82 11.57
C ILE A 74 4.28 9.12 12.94
N ASN A 75 4.27 8.14 13.86
CA ASN A 75 4.91 8.30 15.16
C ASN A 75 6.43 8.45 15.06
N ASN A 76 7.05 7.89 14.03
CA ASN A 76 8.49 8.01 13.73
C ASN A 76 8.81 9.08 12.67
N ASP A 77 7.93 10.07 12.50
CA ASP A 77 8.13 11.26 11.66
C ASP A 77 8.42 10.97 10.17
N LYS A 78 7.81 9.91 9.61
CA LYS A 78 8.03 9.52 8.21
C LYS A 78 6.98 10.10 7.28
N HIS A 79 7.40 10.52 6.09
CA HIS A 79 6.47 10.77 4.98
C HIS A 79 5.94 9.43 4.44
N VAL A 80 4.68 9.40 4.03
CA VAL A 80 4.03 8.13 3.66
C VAL A 80 3.30 8.23 2.33
N PHE A 81 3.61 7.31 1.44
CA PHE A 81 2.70 6.88 0.38
C PHE A 81 2.09 5.54 0.78
N MET A 82 0.77 5.40 0.74
CA MET A 82 0.11 4.13 1.05
C MET A 82 -0.91 3.75 -0.01
N GLU A 83 -0.99 2.46 -0.32
CA GLU A 83 -1.99 1.91 -1.22
C GLU A 83 -3.40 1.91 -0.60
N LYS A 84 -4.38 1.95 -1.46
CA LYS A 84 -5.80 1.76 -1.11
C LYS A 84 -6.12 0.27 -0.94
N PRO A 85 -7.15 -0.07 -0.15
CA PRO A 85 -7.85 0.73 0.85
C PRO A 85 -6.97 0.95 2.09
N VAL A 86 -7.27 1.99 2.83
CA VAL A 86 -6.46 2.39 4.00
C VAL A 86 -6.70 1.52 5.24
N ALA A 87 -7.81 0.79 5.29
CA ALA A 87 -8.19 -0.12 6.36
C ALA A 87 -9.25 -1.11 5.86
N THR A 88 -9.57 -2.13 6.67
CA THR A 88 -10.60 -3.16 6.39
C THR A 88 -11.84 -3.04 7.29
N ASP A 89 -11.79 -2.20 8.32
CA ASP A 89 -12.83 -2.07 9.35
C ASP A 89 -12.93 -0.63 9.89
N PRO A 90 -14.05 -0.29 10.59
CA PRO A 90 -14.25 1.05 11.14
C PRO A 90 -13.22 1.48 12.18
N VAL A 91 -12.62 0.54 12.92
CA VAL A 91 -11.59 0.84 13.93
C VAL A 91 -10.32 1.30 13.24
N GLY A 92 -9.89 0.55 12.24
CA GLY A 92 -8.74 0.91 11.41
C GLY A 92 -8.92 2.24 10.68
N VAL A 93 -10.14 2.52 10.15
CA VAL A 93 -10.45 3.82 9.53
C VAL A 93 -10.30 4.95 10.54
N ARG A 94 -10.84 4.82 11.76
CA ARG A 94 -10.70 5.85 12.81
C ARG A 94 -9.23 6.09 13.16
N LYS A 95 -8.43 5.02 13.30
CA LYS A 95 -6.99 5.11 13.55
C LYS A 95 -6.28 5.89 12.43
N VAL A 96 -6.58 5.58 11.18
CA VAL A 96 -5.98 6.30 10.03
C VAL A 96 -6.36 7.79 10.03
N LEU A 97 -7.63 8.12 10.33
CA LEU A 97 -8.07 9.51 10.43
C LEU A 97 -7.39 10.28 11.57
N GLU A 98 -7.17 9.64 12.70
CA GLU A 98 -6.42 10.21 13.83
C GLU A 98 -4.96 10.48 13.45
N MET A 99 -4.29 9.47 12.91
CA MET A 99 -2.89 9.61 12.45
C MET A 99 -2.74 10.65 11.33
N ALA A 100 -3.74 10.82 10.48
CA ALA A 100 -3.73 11.86 9.45
C ALA A 100 -3.76 13.29 10.05
N LYS A 101 -4.45 13.50 11.17
CA LYS A 101 -4.41 14.78 11.91
C LYS A 101 -3.02 15.03 12.47
N ILE A 102 -2.43 14.04 13.15
CA ILE A 102 -1.08 14.11 13.70
C ILE A 102 -0.04 14.36 12.59
N ALA A 103 -0.16 13.68 11.45
CA ALA A 103 0.70 13.89 10.30
C ALA A 103 0.65 15.34 9.80
N LYS A 104 -0.55 15.94 9.77
CA LYS A 104 -0.73 17.36 9.40
C LYS A 104 -0.05 18.30 10.39
N GLU A 105 -0.19 18.06 11.69
CA GLU A 105 0.48 18.83 12.75
C GLU A 105 1.99 18.75 12.65
N LYS A 106 2.52 17.56 12.38
CA LYS A 106 3.95 17.28 12.14
C LYS A 106 4.44 17.75 10.76
N LYS A 107 3.58 18.27 9.89
CA LYS A 107 3.90 18.68 8.50
C LYS A 107 4.43 17.53 7.65
N LEU A 108 3.99 16.31 7.90
CA LEU A 108 4.34 15.14 7.10
C LEU A 108 3.46 15.05 5.86
N ASN A 109 4.05 14.64 4.75
CA ASN A 109 3.31 14.38 3.52
C ASN A 109 2.72 12.96 3.58
N VAL A 110 1.43 12.86 3.34
CA VAL A 110 0.70 11.59 3.27
C VAL A 110 -0.11 11.55 1.98
N VAL A 111 0.13 10.52 1.17
CA VAL A 111 -0.56 10.32 -0.11
C VAL A 111 -1.16 8.91 -0.14
N VAL A 112 -2.40 8.81 -0.61
CA VAL A 112 -3.08 7.51 -0.82
C VAL A 112 -3.16 7.19 -2.30
N GLY A 113 -2.85 5.95 -2.69
CA GLY A 113 -2.79 5.45 -4.06
C GLY A 113 -4.15 5.32 -4.74
N LEU A 114 -4.97 6.35 -4.71
CA LEU A 114 -6.25 6.44 -5.42
C LEU A 114 -5.99 6.78 -6.91
N GLN A 115 -5.45 5.82 -7.64
CA GLN A 115 -4.91 6.00 -8.99
C GLN A 115 -5.80 6.84 -9.93
N ARG A 116 -7.13 6.70 -9.82
CA ARG A 116 -8.06 7.43 -10.73
C ARG A 116 -8.10 8.92 -10.46
N HIS A 117 -7.75 9.38 -9.25
CA HIS A 117 -7.63 10.79 -8.92
C HIS A 117 -6.42 11.46 -9.62
N TYR A 118 -5.46 10.68 -10.08
CA TYR A 118 -4.23 11.15 -10.72
C TYR A 118 -4.19 10.87 -12.24
N GLN A 119 -5.19 10.18 -12.79
CA GLN A 119 -5.26 9.90 -14.23
C GLN A 119 -5.91 11.08 -14.97
N SER A 120 -5.22 11.63 -15.96
CA SER A 120 -5.67 12.80 -16.74
C SER A 120 -7.09 12.65 -17.28
N LYS A 121 -7.44 11.48 -17.83
CA LYS A 121 -8.79 11.20 -18.35
C LYS A 121 -9.91 11.38 -17.31
N TYR A 122 -9.66 11.00 -16.05
CA TYR A 122 -10.66 11.17 -14.98
C TYR A 122 -10.68 12.61 -14.46
N ILE A 123 -9.53 13.27 -14.41
CA ILE A 123 -9.43 14.69 -14.08
C ILE A 123 -10.19 15.54 -15.11
N ASP A 124 -10.01 15.27 -16.40
CA ASP A 124 -10.69 15.99 -17.46
C ASP A 124 -12.20 15.70 -17.48
N LEU A 125 -12.61 14.43 -17.26
CA LEU A 125 -14.01 14.08 -17.10
C LEU A 125 -14.65 14.84 -15.94
N LYS A 126 -13.99 14.86 -14.78
CA LYS A 126 -14.46 15.58 -13.59
C LYS A 126 -14.65 17.07 -13.87
N LYS A 127 -13.68 17.71 -14.52
CA LYS A 127 -13.78 19.12 -14.92
C LYS A 127 -14.99 19.40 -15.83
N ARG A 128 -15.26 18.50 -16.81
CA ARG A 128 -16.43 18.65 -17.71
C ARG A 128 -17.74 18.52 -16.94
N ILE A 129 -17.83 17.58 -16.01
CA ILE A 129 -19.01 17.39 -15.16
C ILE A 129 -19.24 18.63 -14.28
N ASP A 130 -18.18 19.13 -13.62
CA ASP A 130 -18.25 20.31 -12.76
C ASP A 130 -18.65 21.57 -13.54
N ASN A 131 -18.26 21.67 -14.81
CA ASN A 131 -18.65 22.75 -15.72
C ASN A 131 -20.06 22.56 -16.32
N GLY A 132 -20.81 21.59 -15.82
CA GLY A 132 -22.22 21.41 -16.20
C GLY A 132 -22.49 20.65 -17.49
N ALA A 133 -21.49 19.94 -18.08
CA ALA A 133 -21.66 19.25 -19.36
C ALA A 133 -22.82 18.23 -19.39
N ILE A 134 -23.20 17.68 -18.24
CA ILE A 134 -24.32 16.73 -18.08
C ILE A 134 -25.44 17.31 -17.19
N GLY A 135 -25.38 18.60 -16.88
CA GLY A 135 -26.28 19.24 -15.95
C GLY A 135 -26.14 18.74 -14.51
N LYS A 136 -27.20 18.88 -13.71
CA LYS A 136 -27.20 18.47 -12.30
C LYS A 136 -27.26 16.95 -12.17
N ILE A 137 -26.28 16.35 -11.53
CA ILE A 137 -26.28 14.92 -11.21
C ILE A 137 -27.45 14.60 -10.28
N ARG A 138 -28.31 13.65 -10.66
CA ARG A 138 -29.47 13.20 -9.88
C ARG A 138 -29.24 11.82 -9.26
N SER A 139 -28.55 10.95 -9.98
CA SER A 139 -28.20 9.60 -9.55
C SER A 139 -26.93 9.14 -10.24
N GLY A 140 -26.29 8.10 -9.71
CA GLY A 140 -25.13 7.46 -10.31
C GLY A 140 -25.09 6.00 -9.93
N GLN A 141 -24.56 5.17 -10.83
CA GLN A 141 -24.33 3.76 -10.58
C GLN A 141 -22.98 3.36 -11.14
N VAL A 142 -22.23 2.59 -10.36
CA VAL A 142 -20.92 2.10 -10.75
C VAL A 142 -20.87 0.57 -10.59
N TYR A 143 -20.11 -0.08 -11.45
CA TYR A 143 -19.94 -1.52 -11.43
C TYR A 143 -18.45 -1.84 -11.44
N TRP A 144 -18.08 -2.85 -10.64
CA TRP A 144 -16.78 -3.50 -10.68
C TRP A 144 -17.01 -5.00 -10.82
N ASN A 145 -17.13 -5.46 -12.06
CA ASN A 145 -17.38 -6.86 -12.37
C ASN A 145 -16.03 -7.50 -12.72
N ASP A 146 -15.62 -8.49 -11.95
CA ASP A 146 -14.37 -9.22 -12.15
C ASP A 146 -14.58 -10.71 -11.85
N ALA A 147 -13.77 -11.56 -12.47
CA ALA A 147 -13.77 -13.01 -12.24
C ALA A 147 -12.99 -13.42 -10.97
N GLY A 148 -12.54 -12.46 -10.20
CA GLY A 148 -11.68 -12.65 -9.02
C GLY A 148 -10.20 -12.39 -9.33
N VAL A 149 -9.37 -12.65 -8.32
CA VAL A 149 -7.91 -12.44 -8.40
C VAL A 149 -7.17 -13.77 -8.26
N TRP A 150 -5.86 -13.73 -8.11
CA TRP A 150 -5.02 -14.93 -7.97
C TRP A 150 -5.46 -15.83 -6.81
N VAL A 151 -5.36 -17.15 -7.01
CA VAL A 151 -5.46 -18.15 -5.95
C VAL A 151 -4.16 -18.96 -5.92
N LYS A 152 -3.49 -19.00 -4.78
CA LYS A 152 -2.32 -19.85 -4.57
C LYS A 152 -2.78 -21.18 -4.02
N LYS A 153 -2.51 -22.27 -4.75
CA LYS A 153 -2.81 -23.62 -4.26
C LYS A 153 -2.06 -23.91 -2.98
N ARG A 154 -2.71 -24.62 -2.05
CA ARG A 154 -2.09 -25.07 -0.81
C ARG A 154 -0.94 -26.03 -1.12
N LYS A 155 0.16 -25.88 -0.41
CA LYS A 155 1.31 -26.78 -0.49
C LYS A 155 1.29 -27.76 0.66
N ALA A 156 1.88 -28.96 0.47
CA ALA A 156 2.06 -29.92 1.56
C ALA A 156 2.90 -29.28 2.69
N GLY A 157 2.50 -29.47 3.93
CA GLY A 157 3.16 -28.90 5.10
C GLY A 157 2.96 -27.39 5.33
N GLN A 158 2.21 -26.70 4.47
CA GLN A 158 1.92 -25.28 4.63
C GLN A 158 0.92 -25.06 5.77
N SER A 159 1.27 -24.16 6.71
CA SER A 159 0.37 -23.78 7.79
C SER A 159 -0.86 -23.03 7.26
N GLU A 160 -1.95 -23.04 8.05
CA GLU A 160 -3.17 -22.29 7.72
C GLU A 160 -2.89 -20.79 7.60
N LEU A 161 -2.15 -20.23 8.55
CA LEU A 161 -1.77 -18.81 8.53
C LEU A 161 -0.99 -18.44 7.26
N GLU A 162 0.00 -19.24 6.87
CA GLU A 162 0.77 -18.99 5.65
C GLU A 162 -0.12 -19.05 4.40
N TYR A 163 -1.02 -20.04 4.34
CA TYR A 163 -1.96 -20.16 3.22
C TYR A 163 -2.87 -18.94 3.12
N GLN A 164 -3.46 -18.50 4.22
CA GLN A 164 -4.31 -17.31 4.26
C GLN A 164 -3.53 -16.04 3.88
N MET A 165 -2.34 -15.85 4.43
CA MET A 165 -1.49 -14.70 4.11
C MET A 165 -1.06 -14.65 2.64
N ARG A 166 -0.81 -15.80 2.00
CA ARG A 166 -0.50 -15.87 0.56
C ARG A 166 -1.72 -15.66 -0.34
N ASN A 167 -2.94 -15.84 0.21
CA ASN A 167 -4.23 -15.60 -0.44
C ASN A 167 -5.02 -14.49 0.27
N TRP A 168 -4.34 -13.51 0.83
CA TRP A 168 -4.88 -12.49 1.73
C TRP A 168 -6.13 -11.80 1.18
N TYR A 169 -6.27 -11.68 -0.13
CA TYR A 169 -7.40 -11.02 -0.77
C TYR A 169 -8.76 -11.67 -0.42
N TYR A 170 -8.77 -12.97 -0.14
CA TYR A 170 -9.98 -13.75 0.16
C TYR A 170 -10.27 -13.93 1.65
N PHE A 171 -9.52 -13.27 2.53
CA PHE A 171 -9.67 -13.42 3.98
C PHE A 171 -9.92 -12.06 4.63
N ASN A 172 -11.12 -11.88 5.22
CA ASN A 172 -11.59 -10.61 5.80
C ASN A 172 -10.68 -10.07 6.92
N SER A 173 -9.92 -10.94 7.60
CA SER A 173 -8.98 -10.52 8.64
C SER A 173 -7.81 -9.66 8.11
N VAL A 174 -7.55 -9.71 6.81
CA VAL A 174 -6.42 -9.01 6.16
C VAL A 174 -6.84 -8.24 4.92
N SER A 175 -8.06 -8.44 4.42
CA SER A 175 -8.60 -7.82 3.23
C SER A 175 -10.03 -7.32 3.44
N TYR A 176 -10.58 -6.66 2.45
CA TYR A 176 -11.91 -6.03 2.41
C TYR A 176 -12.95 -6.83 1.59
N THR A 177 -12.64 -8.05 1.21
CA THR A 177 -13.56 -8.95 0.48
C THR A 177 -14.22 -9.94 1.42
#